data_9953cb69e1a0e87fd701f0fd9589afc6
#
_entry.id   9953cb69e1a0e87fd701f0fd9589afc6
#
_cell.length_a   1.000
_cell.length_b   1.000
_cell.length_c   1.000
_cell.angle_alpha   90.00
_cell.angle_beta   90.00
_cell.angle_gamma   90.00
#
_symmetry.space_group_name_H-M   'P 1'
#
loop_
_entity.id
_entity.type
_entity.pdbx_description
1 polymer ?
#
loop_
_entity_poly.entity_id
_entity_poly.type
_entity_poly.pdbx_seq_one_letter_code
_entity_poly.pdbx_strand_id
1 'polypeptide(L)'
;MTAKVYINGIGAVTAQGIWRPEIFSEAKALQQGISPADYPNYRDLIPGAALRRMSTGVKMGCYAAKQALLAADQETVEAIITGTGLGCSIDSDKFLQQIWANDEQYLTPTAFIQSTHNTVAAQLALLLGCKGYNMTYVNGASSFESACLDALLQLQAGELGQVLLGAVDEIATQTYEFLRLAGRIKPDVFPYAEGACFFSLATQRKASSCAELVDVELCNQLTTADLGLFVSNFLARQGLQTEDMDALMLGYTGNVQDDAYYAALEEILPHAQALQYKPLSGQYDTCSAFGLAAAAYILKQQEVPPVLYRDLQQRQSRPDRWKYLLLYHQYGGKDHTLLLLRVC
;
A
#
# COMPACT_ATOMS: atom_id res chain seq x y z
N MET A 1 25.02 13.46 4.80
CA MET A 1 23.68 13.08 5.32
C MET A 1 22.80 12.86 4.12
N THR A 2 22.15 11.72 4.02
CA THR A 2 21.13 11.45 2.98
C THR A 2 19.95 12.39 3.14
N ALA A 3 19.31 12.77 2.03
CA ALA A 3 18.15 13.64 2.07
C ALA A 3 17.00 12.92 2.80
N LYS A 4 16.24 13.67 3.60
CA LYS A 4 15.03 13.16 4.25
C LYS A 4 13.89 13.11 3.25
N VAL A 5 13.02 12.11 3.39
CA VAL A 5 11.87 11.93 2.50
C VAL A 5 10.58 12.04 3.32
N TYR A 6 9.68 12.94 2.91
CA TYR A 6 8.44 13.23 3.61
C TYR A 6 7.23 12.77 2.81
N ILE A 7 6.26 12.19 3.50
CA ILE A 7 4.92 11.90 2.96
C ILE A 7 4.10 13.18 3.14
N ASN A 8 3.93 13.94 2.06
CA ASN A 8 3.28 15.25 2.09
C ASN A 8 1.77 15.19 1.84
N GLY A 9 1.29 14.12 1.22
CA GLY A 9 -0.12 13.90 0.98
C GLY A 9 -0.42 12.44 0.76
N ILE A 10 -1.63 12.04 1.12
CA ILE A 10 -2.14 10.67 1.03
C ILE A 10 -3.49 10.71 0.33
N GLY A 11 -3.74 9.75 -0.55
CA GLY A 11 -5.04 9.50 -1.14
C GLY A 11 -5.27 8.01 -1.28
N ALA A 12 -6.49 7.56 -1.09
CA ALA A 12 -6.84 6.15 -1.26
C ALA A 12 -8.29 5.97 -1.71
N VAL A 13 -8.51 4.83 -2.36
CA VAL A 13 -9.85 4.26 -2.63
C VAL A 13 -9.78 2.80 -2.19
N THR A 14 -10.53 2.43 -1.18
CA THR A 14 -10.48 1.12 -0.53
C THR A 14 -11.88 0.62 -0.20
N ALA A 15 -12.01 -0.55 0.39
CA ALA A 15 -13.27 -1.04 0.94
C ALA A 15 -13.85 -0.16 2.07
N GLN A 16 -13.04 0.74 2.65
CA GLN A 16 -13.50 1.77 3.61
C GLN A 16 -13.88 3.11 2.95
N GLY A 17 -13.91 3.16 1.62
CA GLY A 17 -14.13 4.38 0.85
C GLY A 17 -12.84 5.14 0.55
N ILE A 18 -12.99 6.46 0.34
CA ILE A 18 -11.88 7.37 0.02
C ILE A 18 -11.11 7.78 1.29
N TRP A 19 -9.83 8.10 1.12
CA TRP A 19 -9.03 8.64 2.20
C TRP A 19 -9.56 10.00 2.67
N ARG A 20 -9.85 10.09 3.97
CA ARG A 20 -10.35 11.30 4.64
C ARG A 20 -10.01 11.25 6.14
N PRO A 21 -10.02 12.38 6.87
CA PRO A 21 -9.68 12.39 8.30
C PRO A 21 -10.55 11.44 9.13
N GLU A 22 -11.81 11.27 8.76
CA GLU A 22 -12.82 10.46 9.46
C GLU A 22 -12.78 8.97 9.09
N ILE A 23 -11.90 8.55 8.15
CA ILE A 23 -11.89 7.16 7.63
C ILE A 23 -11.86 6.12 8.75
N PHE A 24 -11.07 6.35 9.81
CA PHE A 24 -10.94 5.38 10.89
C PHE A 24 -12.08 5.44 11.92
N SER A 25 -12.80 6.57 12.06
CA SER A 25 -13.95 6.67 12.96
C SER A 25 -15.19 5.98 12.39
N GLU A 26 -15.26 5.86 11.06
CA GLU A 26 -16.37 5.22 10.35
C GLU A 26 -16.03 3.80 9.88
N ALA A 27 -14.74 3.42 9.91
CA ALA A 27 -14.25 2.14 9.43
C ALA A 27 -14.86 0.95 10.17
N LYS A 28 -15.10 -0.10 9.42
CA LYS A 28 -15.62 -1.37 9.94
C LYS A 28 -14.74 -2.52 9.46
N ALA A 29 -14.50 -3.47 10.34
CA ALA A 29 -13.82 -4.69 9.95
C ALA A 29 -14.59 -5.37 8.80
N LEU A 30 -13.85 -5.75 7.76
CA LEU A 30 -14.42 -6.42 6.60
C LEU A 30 -14.89 -7.82 6.98
N GLN A 31 -15.91 -8.28 6.31
CA GLN A 31 -16.44 -9.63 6.49
C GLN A 31 -15.79 -10.61 5.51
N GLN A 32 -15.89 -11.90 5.79
CA GLN A 32 -15.34 -12.95 4.93
C GLN A 32 -15.86 -12.85 3.49
N GLY A 33 -15.05 -13.30 2.55
CA GLY A 33 -15.34 -13.27 1.13
C GLY A 33 -14.60 -12.19 0.37
N ILE A 34 -15.22 -11.65 -0.67
CA ILE A 34 -14.69 -10.56 -1.48
C ILE A 34 -15.32 -9.24 -1.03
N SER A 35 -14.49 -8.26 -0.70
CA SER A 35 -14.91 -6.90 -0.37
C SER A 35 -14.42 -5.93 -1.45
N PRO A 36 -15.27 -5.52 -2.39
CA PRO A 36 -14.90 -4.52 -3.38
C PRO A 36 -14.62 -3.18 -2.70
N ALA A 37 -13.89 -2.30 -3.39
CA ALA A 37 -13.72 -0.94 -2.91
C ALA A 37 -15.07 -0.18 -2.93
N ASP A 38 -15.24 0.74 -1.98
CA ASP A 38 -16.35 1.70 -2.00
C ASP A 38 -15.98 2.85 -2.93
N TYR A 39 -16.47 2.74 -4.18
CA TYR A 39 -16.06 3.61 -5.26
C TYR A 39 -16.65 5.02 -5.13
N PRO A 40 -15.80 6.06 -5.21
CA PRO A 40 -16.28 7.44 -5.21
C PRO A 40 -16.95 7.82 -6.54
N ASN A 41 -17.57 9.00 -6.55
CA ASN A 41 -17.88 9.65 -7.82
C ASN A 41 -16.56 10.17 -8.45
N TYR A 42 -16.00 9.39 -9.35
CA TYR A 42 -14.72 9.70 -9.99
C TYR A 42 -14.68 11.06 -10.70
N ARG A 43 -15.84 11.60 -11.09
CA ARG A 43 -15.94 12.92 -11.76
C ARG A 43 -15.55 14.09 -10.88
N ASP A 44 -15.50 13.87 -9.56
CA ASP A 44 -15.10 14.91 -8.61
C ASP A 44 -13.64 15.34 -8.81
N LEU A 45 -12.78 14.43 -9.28
CA LEU A 45 -11.34 14.68 -9.49
C LEU A 45 -10.84 14.35 -10.89
N ILE A 46 -11.61 13.62 -11.70
CA ILE A 46 -11.18 13.16 -13.03
C ILE A 46 -12.12 13.63 -14.10
N PRO A 47 -11.63 14.27 -15.18
CA PRO A 47 -12.48 14.72 -16.29
C PRO A 47 -13.27 13.57 -16.91
N GLY A 48 -14.58 13.78 -17.14
CA GLY A 48 -15.48 12.73 -17.65
C GLY A 48 -15.06 12.15 -19.01
N ALA A 49 -14.36 12.91 -19.85
CA ALA A 49 -13.82 12.43 -21.12
C ALA A 49 -12.72 11.37 -20.91
N ALA A 50 -11.87 11.54 -19.87
CA ALA A 50 -10.82 10.58 -19.52
C ALA A 50 -11.43 9.29 -18.93
N LEU A 51 -12.44 9.41 -18.07
CA LEU A 51 -13.09 8.26 -17.40
C LEU A 51 -13.67 7.22 -18.36
N ARG A 52 -14.09 7.62 -19.56
CA ARG A 52 -14.72 6.71 -20.54
C ARG A 52 -13.82 5.58 -21.01
N ARG A 53 -12.49 5.77 -20.91
CA ARG A 53 -11.48 4.82 -21.40
C ARG A 53 -10.67 4.16 -20.28
N MET A 54 -11.02 4.44 -19.03
CA MET A 54 -10.30 3.91 -17.88
C MET A 54 -10.97 2.65 -17.35
N SER A 55 -10.18 1.62 -17.06
CA SER A 55 -10.59 0.46 -16.27
C SER A 55 -10.90 0.85 -14.82
N THR A 56 -11.45 -0.07 -14.04
CA THR A 56 -11.75 0.17 -12.63
C THR A 56 -10.49 0.49 -11.83
N GLY A 57 -9.44 -0.33 -11.95
CA GLY A 57 -8.17 -0.10 -11.27
C GLY A 57 -7.50 1.22 -11.67
N VAL A 58 -7.57 1.59 -12.97
CA VAL A 58 -7.09 2.90 -13.42
C VAL A 58 -7.87 4.05 -12.79
N LYS A 59 -9.19 3.94 -12.68
CA LYS A 59 -10.02 4.98 -12.02
C LYS A 59 -9.68 5.12 -10.55
N MET A 60 -9.55 3.98 -9.84
CA MET A 60 -9.14 3.98 -8.42
C MET A 60 -7.79 4.66 -8.24
N GLY A 61 -6.79 4.23 -9.03
CA GLY A 61 -5.43 4.78 -8.96
C GLY A 61 -5.37 6.27 -9.30
N CYS A 62 -6.04 6.70 -10.38
CA CYS A 62 -6.09 8.11 -10.76
C CYS A 62 -6.78 8.99 -9.72
N TYR A 63 -7.86 8.50 -9.10
CA TYR A 63 -8.55 9.25 -8.05
C TYR A 63 -7.70 9.38 -6.80
N ALA A 64 -7.14 8.27 -6.30
CA ALA A 64 -6.27 8.26 -5.13
C ALA A 64 -5.02 9.14 -5.35
N ALA A 65 -4.40 9.08 -6.54
CA ALA A 65 -3.27 9.92 -6.91
C ALA A 65 -3.61 11.42 -6.89
N LYS A 66 -4.73 11.81 -7.50
CA LYS A 66 -5.21 13.19 -7.47
C LYS A 66 -5.48 13.66 -6.04
N GLN A 67 -6.08 12.82 -5.22
CA GLN A 67 -6.34 13.12 -3.81
C GLN A 67 -5.03 13.35 -3.03
N ALA A 68 -4.01 12.49 -3.25
CA ALA A 68 -2.70 12.65 -2.62
C ALA A 68 -2.01 13.96 -3.02
N LEU A 69 -2.09 14.33 -4.29
CA LEU A 69 -1.53 15.59 -4.79
C LEU A 69 -2.25 16.82 -4.22
N LEU A 70 -3.59 16.79 -4.16
CA LEU A 70 -4.37 17.87 -3.55
C LEU A 70 -4.04 18.02 -2.06
N ALA A 71 -3.90 16.91 -1.32
CA ALA A 71 -3.52 16.93 0.09
C ALA A 71 -2.11 17.49 0.33
N ALA A 72 -1.22 17.36 -0.67
CA ALA A 72 0.14 17.89 -0.67
C ALA A 72 0.24 19.34 -1.21
N ASP A 73 -0.86 19.95 -1.62
CA ASP A 73 -0.85 21.22 -2.36
C ASP A 73 0.16 21.18 -3.53
N GLN A 74 -0.05 20.19 -4.43
CA GLN A 74 0.86 19.88 -5.52
C GLN A 74 0.11 19.55 -6.81
N GLU A 75 0.48 20.17 -7.91
CA GLU A 75 -0.17 19.98 -9.23
C GLU A 75 0.63 19.07 -10.16
N THR A 76 1.95 19.06 -10.03
CA THR A 76 2.87 18.35 -10.92
C THR A 76 3.74 17.37 -10.15
N VAL A 77 4.29 16.38 -10.84
CA VAL A 77 5.23 15.41 -10.29
C VAL A 77 6.39 15.18 -11.27
N GLU A 78 7.57 14.89 -10.73
CA GLU A 78 8.76 14.60 -11.53
C GLU A 78 8.79 13.13 -11.94
N ALA A 79 8.22 12.25 -11.10
CA ALA A 79 8.18 10.82 -11.34
C ALA A 79 6.90 10.17 -10.82
N ILE A 80 6.53 9.04 -11.42
CA ILE A 80 5.43 8.18 -10.98
C ILE A 80 6.00 6.76 -10.81
N ILE A 81 5.94 6.25 -9.59
CA ILE A 81 6.43 4.90 -9.24
C ILE A 81 5.27 4.13 -8.60
N THR A 82 4.92 2.99 -9.17
CA THR A 82 3.77 2.21 -8.69
C THR A 82 4.14 0.75 -8.44
N GLY A 83 3.43 0.13 -7.50
CA GLY A 83 3.44 -1.30 -7.27
C GLY A 83 2.06 -1.91 -7.56
N THR A 84 2.04 -3.12 -8.10
CA THR A 84 0.83 -3.90 -8.30
C THR A 84 1.18 -5.39 -8.38
N GLY A 85 0.36 -6.24 -7.81
CA GLY A 85 0.52 -7.69 -7.94
C GLY A 85 -0.28 -8.24 -9.12
N LEU A 86 -1.56 -7.90 -9.19
CA LEU A 86 -2.50 -8.41 -10.19
C LEU A 86 -2.89 -7.37 -11.26
N GLY A 87 -2.57 -6.10 -11.04
CA GLY A 87 -2.93 -5.03 -11.96
C GLY A 87 -4.44 -4.84 -12.12
N CYS A 88 -4.85 -4.53 -13.34
CA CYS A 88 -6.25 -4.40 -13.74
C CYS A 88 -6.82 -5.79 -14.08
N SER A 89 -7.02 -6.63 -13.07
CA SER A 89 -7.41 -8.04 -13.22
C SER A 89 -8.78 -8.23 -13.91
N ILE A 90 -9.71 -7.28 -13.74
CA ILE A 90 -11.02 -7.33 -14.41
C ILE A 90 -10.87 -7.22 -15.94
N ASP A 91 -9.98 -6.36 -16.42
CA ASP A 91 -9.75 -6.23 -17.85
C ASP A 91 -8.89 -7.39 -18.39
N SER A 92 -8.00 -7.97 -17.57
CA SER A 92 -7.30 -9.22 -17.88
C SER A 92 -8.29 -10.38 -18.07
N ASP A 93 -9.23 -10.57 -17.16
CA ASP A 93 -10.29 -11.58 -17.29
C ASP A 93 -11.13 -11.36 -18.54
N LYS A 94 -11.56 -10.14 -18.83
CA LYS A 94 -12.30 -9.81 -20.05
C LYS A 94 -11.51 -10.12 -21.31
N PHE A 95 -10.22 -9.78 -21.34
CA PHE A 95 -9.37 -10.03 -22.50
C PHE A 95 -9.20 -11.53 -22.74
N LEU A 96 -8.91 -12.31 -21.70
CA LEU A 96 -8.79 -13.77 -21.77
C LEU A 96 -10.10 -14.43 -22.23
N GLN A 97 -11.24 -13.94 -21.74
CA GLN A 97 -12.56 -14.41 -22.20
C GLN A 97 -12.79 -14.14 -23.68
N GLN A 98 -12.38 -12.96 -24.19
CA GLN A 98 -12.51 -12.64 -25.62
C GLN A 98 -11.64 -13.53 -26.50
N ILE A 99 -10.43 -13.88 -26.05
CA ILE A 99 -9.56 -14.83 -26.75
C ILE A 99 -10.28 -16.18 -26.91
N TRP A 100 -10.80 -16.70 -25.80
CA TRP A 100 -11.54 -17.96 -25.79
C TRP A 100 -12.83 -17.93 -26.62
N ALA A 101 -13.67 -16.90 -26.42
CA ALA A 101 -14.98 -16.81 -27.07
C ALA A 101 -14.92 -16.56 -28.58
N ASN A 102 -13.82 -16.02 -29.08
CA ASN A 102 -13.66 -15.62 -30.48
C ASN A 102 -12.60 -16.47 -31.24
N ASP A 103 -12.20 -17.61 -30.70
CA ASP A 103 -11.13 -18.44 -31.28
C ASP A 103 -9.90 -17.60 -31.69
N GLU A 104 -9.42 -16.74 -30.78
CA GLU A 104 -8.30 -15.81 -30.96
C GLU A 104 -8.49 -14.74 -32.06
N GLN A 105 -9.72 -14.56 -32.57
CA GLN A 105 -10.04 -13.58 -33.60
C GLN A 105 -10.78 -12.36 -33.03
N TYR A 106 -10.77 -11.26 -33.77
CA TYR A 106 -11.51 -10.03 -33.47
C TYR A 106 -11.28 -9.48 -32.05
N LEU A 107 -10.05 -9.58 -31.56
CA LEU A 107 -9.69 -9.10 -30.23
C LEU A 107 -9.67 -7.56 -30.17
N THR A 108 -10.18 -7.00 -29.06
CA THR A 108 -10.22 -5.55 -28.89
C THR A 108 -8.88 -5.04 -28.30
N PRO A 109 -8.15 -4.14 -29.00
CA PRO A 109 -6.90 -3.59 -28.47
C PRO A 109 -7.07 -2.91 -27.12
N THR A 110 -8.24 -2.33 -26.84
CA THR A 110 -8.50 -1.62 -25.59
C THR A 110 -8.42 -2.56 -24.38
N ALA A 111 -9.03 -3.76 -24.46
CA ALA A 111 -8.97 -4.72 -23.36
C ALA A 111 -7.53 -5.15 -23.06
N PHE A 112 -6.73 -5.40 -24.11
CA PHE A 112 -5.31 -5.71 -23.97
C PHE A 112 -4.52 -4.58 -23.31
N ILE A 113 -4.66 -3.34 -23.79
CA ILE A 113 -3.95 -2.18 -23.22
C ILE A 113 -4.31 -1.97 -21.76
N GLN A 114 -5.59 -2.13 -21.40
CA GLN A 114 -6.03 -1.96 -20.03
C GLN A 114 -5.61 -3.10 -19.08
N SER A 115 -5.31 -4.30 -19.62
CA SER A 115 -4.88 -5.45 -18.81
C SER A 115 -3.40 -5.42 -18.41
N THR A 116 -2.58 -4.53 -18.99
CA THR A 116 -1.16 -4.47 -18.67
C THR A 116 -0.91 -3.83 -17.31
N HIS A 117 0.04 -4.36 -16.53
CA HIS A 117 0.30 -3.91 -15.16
C HIS A 117 0.72 -2.43 -15.06
N ASN A 118 1.41 -1.91 -16.06
CA ASN A 118 1.86 -0.51 -16.10
C ASN A 118 0.78 0.49 -16.54
N THR A 119 -0.42 0.04 -16.85
CA THR A 119 -1.51 0.90 -17.35
C THR A 119 -1.86 2.02 -16.38
N VAL A 120 -1.90 1.76 -15.08
CA VAL A 120 -2.23 2.79 -14.08
C VAL A 120 -1.21 3.92 -14.11
N ALA A 121 0.09 3.60 -14.04
CA ALA A 121 1.16 4.58 -14.06
C ALA A 121 1.21 5.35 -15.39
N ALA A 122 0.97 4.68 -16.52
CA ALA A 122 0.91 5.30 -17.84
C ALA A 122 -0.28 6.28 -17.96
N GLN A 123 -1.46 5.90 -17.51
CA GLN A 123 -2.64 6.77 -17.53
C GLN A 123 -2.49 7.96 -16.58
N LEU A 124 -1.84 7.79 -15.44
CA LEU A 124 -1.47 8.88 -14.54
C LEU A 124 -0.51 9.85 -15.20
N ALA A 125 0.53 9.35 -15.90
CA ALA A 125 1.47 10.22 -16.62
C ALA A 125 0.76 11.07 -17.67
N LEU A 126 -0.18 10.47 -18.43
CA LEU A 126 -1.00 11.21 -19.40
C LEU A 126 -1.92 12.24 -18.72
N LEU A 127 -2.58 11.86 -17.63
CA LEU A 127 -3.50 12.74 -16.90
C LEU A 127 -2.81 13.94 -16.26
N LEU A 128 -1.59 13.74 -15.75
CA LEU A 128 -0.78 14.76 -15.04
C LEU A 128 0.19 15.49 -15.96
N GLY A 129 0.34 15.05 -17.20
CA GLY A 129 1.36 15.59 -18.12
C GLY A 129 2.79 15.27 -17.68
N CYS A 130 3.00 14.25 -16.84
CA CYS A 130 4.31 13.83 -16.37
C CYS A 130 5.08 13.14 -17.50
N LYS A 131 6.28 13.64 -17.79
CA LYS A 131 7.19 13.11 -18.84
C LYS A 131 8.47 12.52 -18.24
N GLY A 132 8.56 12.51 -16.92
CA GLY A 132 9.73 12.02 -16.20
C GLY A 132 9.71 10.51 -15.97
N TYR A 133 10.45 10.07 -14.97
CA TYR A 133 10.58 8.67 -14.62
C TYR A 133 9.22 8.04 -14.31
N ASN A 134 8.96 6.87 -14.92
CA ASN A 134 7.71 6.14 -14.74
C ASN A 134 8.00 4.65 -14.65
N MET A 135 7.84 4.06 -13.47
CA MET A 135 8.15 2.66 -13.20
C MET A 135 6.97 1.96 -12.54
N THR A 136 6.79 0.70 -12.90
CA THR A 136 5.80 -0.18 -12.27
C THR A 136 6.48 -1.46 -11.81
N TYR A 137 6.39 -1.74 -10.52
CA TYR A 137 6.91 -2.96 -9.90
C TYR A 137 5.83 -4.02 -9.82
N VAL A 138 6.18 -5.25 -10.25
CA VAL A 138 5.27 -6.41 -10.28
C VAL A 138 5.98 -7.59 -9.61
N ASN A 139 6.10 -7.52 -8.29
CA ASN A 139 6.81 -8.48 -7.44
C ASN A 139 5.85 -9.16 -6.44
N GLY A 140 4.59 -9.44 -6.85
CA GLY A 140 3.57 -9.99 -5.95
C GLY A 140 3.36 -9.12 -4.72
N ALA A 141 3.36 -9.71 -3.55
CA ALA A 141 3.11 -9.02 -2.28
C ALA A 141 4.18 -7.99 -1.89
N SER A 142 5.36 -8.00 -2.53
CA SER A 142 6.42 -6.99 -2.30
C SER A 142 6.44 -5.88 -3.35
N SER A 143 5.40 -5.77 -4.20
CA SER A 143 5.35 -4.80 -5.29
C SER A 143 5.36 -3.36 -4.80
N PHE A 144 4.56 -3.07 -3.77
CA PHE A 144 4.49 -1.73 -3.20
C PHE A 144 5.80 -1.33 -2.52
N GLU A 145 6.39 -2.22 -1.75
CA GLU A 145 7.64 -1.96 -1.03
C GLU A 145 8.83 -1.83 -2.00
N SER A 146 8.83 -2.58 -3.11
CA SER A 146 9.80 -2.37 -4.20
C SER A 146 9.68 -0.97 -4.80
N ALA A 147 8.45 -0.51 -5.03
CA ALA A 147 8.18 0.86 -5.49
C ALA A 147 8.59 1.91 -4.44
N CYS A 148 8.34 1.62 -3.15
CA CYS A 148 8.76 2.45 -2.02
C CYS A 148 10.28 2.62 -1.96
N LEU A 149 11.02 1.51 -2.10
CA LEU A 149 12.48 1.51 -2.05
C LEU A 149 13.07 2.32 -3.21
N ASP A 150 12.58 2.12 -4.43
CA ASP A 150 13.02 2.91 -5.59
C ASP A 150 12.76 4.41 -5.37
N ALA A 151 11.54 4.79 -4.96
CA ALA A 151 11.20 6.18 -4.67
C ALA A 151 12.11 6.79 -3.59
N LEU A 152 12.39 6.05 -2.50
CA LEU A 152 13.26 6.47 -1.44
C LEU A 152 14.69 6.71 -1.94
N LEU A 153 15.25 5.76 -2.70
CA LEU A 153 16.61 5.84 -3.23
C LEU A 153 16.78 7.01 -4.20
N GLN A 154 15.83 7.23 -5.13
CA GLN A 154 15.86 8.34 -6.09
C GLN A 154 15.82 9.71 -5.38
N LEU A 155 14.96 9.86 -4.37
CA LEU A 155 14.84 11.07 -3.57
C LEU A 155 16.09 11.30 -2.70
N GLN A 156 16.61 10.26 -2.06
CA GLN A 156 17.82 10.35 -1.21
C GLN A 156 19.09 10.63 -2.00
N ALA A 157 19.18 10.13 -3.24
CA ALA A 157 20.28 10.42 -4.16
C ALA A 157 20.22 11.84 -4.73
N GLY A 158 19.08 12.53 -4.60
CA GLY A 158 18.86 13.84 -5.19
C GLY A 158 18.62 13.81 -6.70
N GLU A 159 18.34 12.63 -7.26
CA GLU A 159 17.94 12.46 -8.67
C GLU A 159 16.54 13.04 -8.94
N LEU A 160 15.68 12.99 -7.92
CA LEU A 160 14.32 13.53 -7.93
C LEU A 160 14.08 14.36 -6.67
N GLY A 161 13.32 15.45 -6.81
CA GLY A 161 12.85 16.26 -5.68
C GLY A 161 11.49 15.82 -5.16
N GLN A 162 10.67 15.19 -6.03
CA GLN A 162 9.32 14.76 -5.71
C GLN A 162 8.86 13.58 -6.57
N VAL A 163 8.15 12.65 -5.93
CA VAL A 163 7.65 11.41 -6.53
C VAL A 163 6.19 11.19 -6.14
N LEU A 164 5.37 10.78 -7.09
CA LEU A 164 4.07 10.18 -6.84
C LEU A 164 4.26 8.66 -6.71
N LEU A 165 4.27 8.17 -5.49
CA LEU A 165 4.33 6.74 -5.17
C LEU A 165 2.92 6.19 -5.06
N GLY A 166 2.66 5.00 -5.59
CA GLY A 166 1.34 4.39 -5.45
C GLY A 166 1.29 2.89 -5.52
N ALA A 167 0.14 2.37 -5.14
CA ALA A 167 -0.19 0.96 -5.24
C ALA A 167 -1.64 0.79 -5.70
N VAL A 168 -1.89 -0.18 -6.57
CA VAL A 168 -3.24 -0.50 -7.03
C VAL A 168 -3.33 -1.99 -7.31
N ASP A 169 -4.33 -2.63 -6.74
CA ASP A 169 -4.78 -3.96 -7.14
C ASP A 169 -6.30 -4.00 -7.19
N GLU A 170 -6.83 -4.62 -8.22
CA GLU A 170 -8.24 -4.97 -8.34
C GLU A 170 -8.42 -6.48 -8.23
N ILE A 171 -9.61 -6.92 -7.82
CA ILE A 171 -9.92 -8.34 -7.77
C ILE A 171 -11.06 -8.69 -8.71
N ALA A 172 -10.75 -9.41 -9.79
CA ALA A 172 -11.74 -9.95 -10.70
C ALA A 172 -12.30 -11.28 -10.16
N THR A 173 -13.59 -11.51 -10.38
CA THR A 173 -14.28 -12.71 -9.85
C THR A 173 -13.67 -14.00 -10.36
N GLN A 174 -13.30 -14.08 -11.64
CA GLN A 174 -12.69 -15.30 -12.20
C GLN A 174 -11.27 -15.50 -11.70
N THR A 175 -10.45 -14.45 -11.67
CA THR A 175 -9.11 -14.51 -11.09
C THR A 175 -9.17 -14.99 -9.64
N TYR A 176 -10.11 -14.48 -8.83
CA TYR A 176 -10.33 -14.93 -7.46
C TYR A 176 -10.65 -16.43 -7.41
N GLU A 177 -11.59 -16.92 -8.22
CA GLU A 177 -11.94 -18.32 -8.25
C GLU A 177 -10.78 -19.22 -8.68
N PHE A 178 -9.98 -18.82 -9.66
CA PHE A 178 -8.79 -19.56 -10.07
C PHE A 178 -7.73 -19.62 -8.97
N LEU A 179 -7.49 -18.52 -8.27
CA LEU A 179 -6.57 -18.49 -7.14
C LEU A 179 -7.06 -19.35 -5.97
N ARG A 180 -8.38 -19.36 -5.73
CA ARG A 180 -9.02 -20.24 -4.73
C ARG A 180 -8.86 -21.72 -5.09
N LEU A 181 -9.15 -22.09 -6.33
CA LEU A 181 -9.01 -23.48 -6.82
C LEU A 181 -7.54 -23.93 -6.80
N ALA A 182 -6.60 -23.03 -7.06
CA ALA A 182 -5.17 -23.28 -6.97
C ALA A 182 -4.64 -23.33 -5.52
N GLY A 183 -5.52 -23.18 -4.50
CA GLY A 183 -5.15 -23.18 -3.08
C GLY A 183 -4.33 -21.98 -2.63
N ARG A 184 -4.27 -20.92 -3.45
CA ARG A 184 -3.55 -19.68 -3.14
C ARG A 184 -4.38 -18.71 -2.30
N ILE A 185 -5.70 -18.82 -2.38
CA ILE A 185 -6.66 -18.10 -1.55
C ILE A 185 -7.28 -19.06 -0.54
N LYS A 186 -7.22 -18.68 0.73
CA LYS A 186 -7.85 -19.40 1.83
C LYS A 186 -9.07 -18.60 2.31
N PRO A 187 -10.30 -18.95 1.89
CA PRO A 187 -11.50 -18.12 2.12
C PRO A 187 -11.87 -17.97 3.61
N ASP A 188 -11.36 -18.86 4.47
CA ASP A 188 -11.72 -18.89 5.89
C ASP A 188 -10.84 -17.97 6.77
N VAL A 189 -9.84 -17.31 6.18
CA VAL A 189 -8.83 -16.60 6.94
C VAL A 189 -9.10 -15.09 6.98
N PHE A 190 -9.09 -14.42 5.85
CA PHE A 190 -9.34 -12.98 5.78
C PHE A 190 -10.15 -12.62 4.54
N PRO A 191 -10.93 -11.53 4.59
CA PRO A 191 -11.59 -11.04 3.39
C PRO A 191 -10.56 -10.62 2.35
N TYR A 192 -10.75 -11.03 1.12
CA TYR A 192 -10.02 -10.50 -0.02
C TYR A 192 -10.68 -9.20 -0.46
N ALA A 193 -9.86 -8.24 -0.80
CA ALA A 193 -10.33 -6.92 -1.19
C ALA A 193 -9.50 -6.37 -2.34
N GLU A 194 -9.80 -5.16 -2.72
CA GLU A 194 -9.09 -4.37 -3.71
C GLU A 194 -8.89 -2.96 -3.19
N GLY A 195 -7.99 -2.22 -3.80
CA GLY A 195 -7.78 -0.84 -3.42
C GLY A 195 -6.65 -0.16 -4.16
N ALA A 196 -6.61 1.15 -3.99
CA ALA A 196 -5.54 2.01 -4.44
C ALA A 196 -5.12 2.94 -3.31
N CYS A 197 -3.81 3.05 -3.07
CA CYS A 197 -3.23 4.03 -2.16
C CYS A 197 -2.10 4.78 -2.87
N PHE A 198 -2.11 6.11 -2.76
CA PHE A 198 -1.09 6.96 -3.36
C PHE A 198 -0.53 7.96 -2.34
N PHE A 199 0.73 8.30 -2.52
CA PHE A 199 1.50 9.17 -1.63
C PHE A 199 2.26 10.20 -2.46
N SER A 200 2.14 11.47 -2.10
CA SER A 200 3.05 12.51 -2.58
C SER A 200 4.28 12.53 -1.70
N LEU A 201 5.41 12.05 -2.22
CA LEU A 201 6.70 12.03 -1.55
C LEU A 201 7.56 13.19 -2.03
N ALA A 202 8.30 13.83 -1.12
CA ALA A 202 9.29 14.86 -1.48
C ALA A 202 10.39 14.97 -0.42
N THR A 203 11.54 15.54 -0.83
CA THR A 203 12.62 15.89 0.10
C THR A 203 12.31 17.16 0.89
N GLN A 204 11.40 17.99 0.41
CA GLN A 204 10.94 19.19 1.11
C GLN A 204 9.78 18.85 2.06
N ARG A 205 9.96 19.18 3.34
CA ARG A 205 8.89 19.12 4.34
C ARG A 205 7.90 20.27 4.12
N LYS A 206 6.61 19.94 4.21
CA LYS A 206 5.49 20.90 4.14
C LYS A 206 4.69 20.89 5.45
N ALA A 207 3.80 21.85 5.64
CA ALA A 207 2.84 21.84 6.76
C ALA A 207 1.87 20.64 6.67
N SER A 208 1.61 20.16 5.46
CA SER A 208 0.77 18.97 5.19
C SER A 208 1.48 17.65 5.50
N SER A 209 2.82 17.63 5.67
CA SER A 209 3.58 16.38 5.90
C SER A 209 2.99 15.55 7.03
N CYS A 210 2.82 14.28 6.75
CA CYS A 210 2.24 13.31 7.68
C CYS A 210 3.32 12.58 8.49
N ALA A 211 4.38 12.13 7.82
CA ALA A 211 5.50 11.42 8.40
C ALA A 211 6.74 11.55 7.50
N GLU A 212 7.91 11.23 8.04
CA GLU A 212 9.13 10.95 7.29
C GLU A 212 9.21 9.45 7.00
N LEU A 213 9.40 9.06 5.75
CA LEU A 213 9.78 7.71 5.35
C LEU A 213 11.30 7.59 5.49
N VAL A 214 11.75 6.86 6.51
CA VAL A 214 13.17 6.83 6.91
C VAL A 214 13.94 5.78 6.12
N ASP A 215 13.42 4.55 6.08
CA ASP A 215 14.08 3.42 5.42
C ASP A 215 13.07 2.36 4.99
N VAL A 216 13.47 1.56 4.00
CA VAL A 216 12.71 0.42 3.46
C VAL A 216 13.67 -0.73 3.22
N GLU A 217 13.31 -1.93 3.65
CA GLU A 217 14.07 -3.15 3.38
C GLU A 217 13.18 -4.30 2.94
N LEU A 218 13.67 -5.09 1.98
CA LEU A 218 13.03 -6.29 1.50
C LEU A 218 13.97 -7.49 1.70
N CYS A 219 13.41 -8.60 2.14
CA CYS A 219 14.15 -9.85 2.31
C CYS A 219 13.26 -11.03 1.91
N ASN A 220 13.84 -11.99 1.20
CA ASN A 220 13.15 -13.22 0.84
C ASN A 220 13.63 -14.38 1.71
N GLN A 221 12.73 -15.32 2.01
CA GLN A 221 13.02 -16.58 2.70
C GLN A 221 13.62 -16.39 4.10
N LEU A 222 13.13 -15.43 4.84
CA LEU A 222 13.48 -15.21 6.23
C LEU A 222 12.82 -16.28 7.12
N THR A 223 13.56 -16.82 8.11
CA THR A 223 12.96 -17.67 9.15
C THR A 223 12.54 -16.82 10.36
N THR A 224 11.61 -17.33 11.18
CA THR A 224 11.24 -16.65 12.43
C THR A 224 12.41 -16.48 13.39
N ALA A 225 13.38 -17.42 13.36
CA ALA A 225 14.60 -17.35 14.18
C ALA A 225 15.54 -16.20 13.74
N ASP A 226 15.58 -15.88 12.44
CA ASP A 226 16.45 -14.83 11.90
C ASP A 226 15.79 -13.44 11.95
N LEU A 227 14.49 -13.37 12.24
CA LEU A 227 13.72 -12.12 12.22
C LEU A 227 14.30 -11.06 13.17
N GLY A 228 14.74 -11.46 14.37
CA GLY A 228 15.33 -10.55 15.35
C GLY A 228 16.61 -9.89 14.83
N LEU A 229 17.50 -10.66 14.20
CA LEU A 229 18.71 -10.14 13.59
C LEU A 229 18.40 -9.23 12.38
N PHE A 230 17.46 -9.60 11.55
CA PHE A 230 17.02 -8.80 10.41
C PHE A 230 16.51 -7.42 10.85
N VAL A 231 15.60 -7.38 11.83
CA VAL A 231 15.05 -6.14 12.37
C VAL A 231 16.13 -5.30 13.08
N SER A 232 16.96 -5.91 13.90
CA SER A 232 18.02 -5.19 14.61
C SER A 232 19.04 -4.56 13.66
N ASN A 233 19.44 -5.26 12.61
CA ASN A 233 20.33 -4.72 11.58
C ASN A 233 19.68 -3.57 10.80
N PHE A 234 18.40 -3.70 10.47
CA PHE A 234 17.64 -2.63 9.80
C PHE A 234 17.60 -1.35 10.65
N LEU A 235 17.26 -1.45 11.93
CA LEU A 235 17.20 -0.30 12.84
C LEU A 235 18.59 0.30 13.10
N ALA A 236 19.61 -0.53 13.28
CA ALA A 236 20.98 -0.08 13.55
C ALA A 236 21.56 0.79 12.43
N ARG A 237 21.18 0.57 11.17
CA ARG A 237 21.58 1.45 10.05
C ARG A 237 21.11 2.90 10.23
N GLN A 238 20.00 3.09 10.94
CA GLN A 238 19.44 4.39 11.25
C GLN A 238 19.87 4.91 12.64
N GLY A 239 20.79 4.20 13.34
CA GLY A 239 21.24 4.53 14.68
C GLY A 239 20.18 4.30 15.74
N LEU A 240 19.21 3.40 15.47
CA LEU A 240 18.09 3.07 16.34
C LEU A 240 18.25 1.65 16.92
N GLN A 241 17.56 1.41 18.02
CA GLN A 241 17.42 0.11 18.66
C GLN A 241 15.96 -0.31 18.70
N THR A 242 15.68 -1.55 19.09
CA THR A 242 14.32 -2.08 19.22
C THR A 242 13.48 -1.24 20.19
N GLU A 243 14.10 -0.74 21.26
CA GLU A 243 13.48 0.07 22.31
C GLU A 243 13.00 1.46 21.85
N ASP A 244 13.49 1.92 20.70
CA ASP A 244 13.06 3.19 20.12
C ASP A 244 11.71 3.12 19.40
N MET A 245 11.20 1.91 19.14
CA MET A 245 9.97 1.70 18.40
C MET A 245 8.73 1.88 19.29
N ASP A 246 7.89 2.87 18.99
CA ASP A 246 6.67 3.13 19.76
C ASP A 246 5.51 2.21 19.33
N ALA A 247 5.43 1.86 18.03
CA ALA A 247 4.38 0.99 17.51
C ALA A 247 4.83 0.13 16.33
N LEU A 248 4.14 -1.00 16.19
CA LEU A 248 4.24 -1.93 15.06
C LEU A 248 2.94 -1.91 14.27
N MET A 249 3.01 -1.72 12.96
CA MET A 249 1.88 -1.90 12.04
C MET A 249 2.04 -3.25 11.34
N LEU A 250 1.15 -4.20 11.65
CA LEU A 250 1.28 -5.61 11.32
C LEU A 250 0.17 -6.07 10.39
N GLY A 251 0.52 -6.96 9.48
CA GLY A 251 -0.39 -7.50 8.47
C GLY A 251 -0.99 -8.87 8.85
N TYR A 252 -1.45 -9.03 10.08
CA TYR A 252 -2.10 -10.28 10.51
C TYR A 252 -3.19 -10.74 9.55
N THR A 253 -3.20 -12.05 9.26
CA THR A 253 -4.12 -12.66 8.29
C THR A 253 -5.13 -13.62 8.89
N GLY A 254 -4.94 -14.04 10.14
CA GLY A 254 -5.65 -15.17 10.76
C GLY A 254 -5.09 -16.54 10.37
N ASN A 255 -4.10 -16.61 9.47
CA ASN A 255 -3.38 -17.83 9.14
C ASN A 255 -2.26 -18.07 10.15
N VAL A 256 -2.34 -19.15 10.92
CA VAL A 256 -1.39 -19.45 12.00
C VAL A 256 0.06 -19.50 11.52
N GLN A 257 0.32 -20.01 10.31
CA GLN A 257 1.69 -20.11 9.77
C GLN A 257 2.26 -18.75 9.39
N ASP A 258 1.44 -17.92 8.71
CA ASP A 258 1.86 -16.59 8.31
C ASP A 258 1.96 -15.67 9.53
N ASP A 259 0.99 -15.76 10.43
CA ASP A 259 0.89 -14.93 11.62
C ASP A 259 1.98 -15.23 12.68
N ALA A 260 2.65 -16.38 12.60
CA ALA A 260 3.79 -16.71 13.45
C ALA A 260 4.94 -15.70 13.34
N TYR A 261 5.16 -15.10 12.17
CA TYR A 261 6.16 -14.05 11.98
C TYR A 261 5.79 -12.75 12.70
N TYR A 262 4.51 -12.38 12.68
CA TYR A 262 4.03 -11.20 13.40
C TYR A 262 4.11 -11.39 14.91
N ALA A 263 3.71 -12.58 15.40
CA ALA A 263 3.82 -12.92 16.81
C ALA A 263 5.29 -12.91 17.29
N ALA A 264 6.21 -13.46 16.49
CA ALA A 264 7.64 -13.41 16.79
C ALA A 264 8.18 -11.97 16.85
N LEU A 265 7.68 -11.06 15.97
CA LEU A 265 8.10 -9.67 16.03
C LEU A 265 7.55 -8.96 17.29
N GLU A 266 6.34 -9.26 17.73
CA GLU A 266 5.80 -8.74 19.00
C GLU A 266 6.64 -9.21 20.21
N GLU A 267 7.16 -10.44 20.18
CA GLU A 267 8.08 -10.94 21.23
C GLU A 267 9.43 -10.23 21.20
N ILE A 268 9.93 -9.84 20.02
CA ILE A 268 11.20 -9.10 19.84
C ILE A 268 11.05 -7.64 20.31
N LEU A 269 9.86 -7.02 20.10
CA LEU A 269 9.58 -5.64 20.46
C LEU A 269 8.37 -5.55 21.43
N PRO A 270 8.47 -6.11 22.66
CA PRO A 270 7.32 -6.29 23.55
C PRO A 270 6.76 -4.98 24.13
N HIS A 271 7.49 -3.88 24.05
CA HIS A 271 7.06 -2.55 24.50
C HIS A 271 6.43 -1.71 23.37
N ALA A 272 6.59 -2.12 22.10
CA ALA A 272 5.95 -1.43 20.99
C ALA A 272 4.47 -1.81 20.89
N GLN A 273 3.61 -0.82 20.69
CA GLN A 273 2.17 -1.09 20.53
C GLN A 273 1.88 -1.84 19.23
N ALA A 274 1.38 -3.05 19.34
CA ALA A 274 0.96 -3.83 18.17
C ALA A 274 -0.37 -3.30 17.60
N LEU A 275 -0.37 -3.03 16.30
CA LEU A 275 -1.49 -2.53 15.51
C LEU A 275 -1.66 -3.39 14.26
N GLN A 276 -2.86 -3.40 13.69
CA GLN A 276 -3.16 -4.18 12.48
C GLN A 276 -3.99 -3.38 11.48
N TYR A 277 -3.76 -3.63 10.19
CA TYR A 277 -4.48 -2.89 9.13
C TYR A 277 -5.37 -3.79 8.25
N LYS A 278 -5.08 -5.07 8.12
CA LYS A 278 -5.84 -5.98 7.23
C LYS A 278 -7.31 -6.18 7.56
N PRO A 279 -7.76 -6.10 8.82
CA PRO A 279 -9.20 -6.07 9.09
C PRO A 279 -9.95 -4.98 8.35
N LEU A 280 -9.27 -3.87 8.01
CA LEU A 280 -9.85 -2.73 7.31
C LEU A 280 -9.56 -2.73 5.82
N SER A 281 -8.34 -3.10 5.41
CA SER A 281 -7.94 -3.11 4.00
C SER A 281 -8.38 -4.37 3.26
N GLY A 282 -8.55 -5.48 3.97
CA GLY A 282 -8.59 -6.80 3.36
C GLY A 282 -7.22 -7.25 2.85
N GLN A 283 -7.21 -8.42 2.19
CA GLN A 283 -6.02 -9.03 1.61
C GLN A 283 -6.01 -8.80 0.09
N TYR A 284 -4.97 -8.16 -0.41
CA TYR A 284 -4.51 -8.08 -1.79
C TYR A 284 -3.00 -7.80 -1.78
N ASP A 285 -2.32 -7.98 -2.89
CA ASP A 285 -0.85 -7.99 -2.91
C ASP A 285 -0.24 -6.69 -2.36
N THR A 286 -0.81 -5.54 -2.69
CA THR A 286 -0.29 -4.24 -2.27
C THR A 286 -1.04 -3.62 -1.08
N CYS A 287 -1.75 -4.40 -0.27
CA CYS A 287 -2.54 -3.89 0.87
C CYS A 287 -1.70 -3.21 1.98
N SER A 288 -0.40 -3.46 2.02
CA SER A 288 0.55 -2.78 2.91
C SER A 288 0.62 -1.26 2.69
N ALA A 289 0.27 -0.78 1.50
CA ALA A 289 0.11 0.65 1.23
C ALA A 289 -0.96 1.31 2.13
N PHE A 290 -2.07 0.60 2.42
CA PHE A 290 -3.03 1.08 3.42
C PHE A 290 -2.42 1.09 4.83
N GLY A 291 -1.59 0.09 5.15
CA GLY A 291 -0.82 0.05 6.40
C GLY A 291 0.11 1.26 6.55
N LEU A 292 0.82 1.63 5.47
CA LEU A 292 1.67 2.82 5.44
C LEU A 292 0.86 4.11 5.64
N ALA A 293 -0.31 4.22 5.00
CA ALA A 293 -1.21 5.36 5.17
C ALA A 293 -1.71 5.47 6.61
N ALA A 294 -2.10 4.36 7.23
CA ALA A 294 -2.53 4.30 8.64
C ALA A 294 -1.38 4.69 9.60
N ALA A 295 -0.17 4.19 9.35
CA ALA A 295 1.02 4.54 10.13
C ALA A 295 1.35 6.04 10.06
N ALA A 296 1.33 6.61 8.86
CA ALA A 296 1.55 8.04 8.65
C ALA A 296 0.45 8.90 9.31
N TYR A 297 -0.80 8.43 9.28
CA TYR A 297 -1.92 9.08 9.98
C TYR A 297 -1.66 9.14 11.49
N ILE A 298 -1.27 8.03 12.13
CA ILE A 298 -0.99 7.97 13.57
C ILE A 298 0.11 8.95 13.94
N LEU A 299 1.22 8.98 13.17
CA LEU A 299 2.33 9.89 13.41
C LEU A 299 1.94 11.37 13.24
N LYS A 300 1.03 11.67 12.33
CA LYS A 300 0.50 13.04 12.14
C LYS A 300 -0.47 13.46 13.24
N GLN A 301 -1.44 12.61 13.55
CA GLN A 301 -2.50 12.91 14.51
C GLN A 301 -2.06 12.70 15.95
N GLN A 302 -0.96 11.98 16.17
CA GLN A 302 -0.49 11.59 17.50
C GLN A 302 -1.55 10.82 18.30
N GLU A 303 -2.37 10.05 17.58
CA GLU A 303 -3.45 9.25 18.13
C GLU A 303 -3.62 7.95 17.33
N VAL A 304 -3.82 6.85 18.04
CA VAL A 304 -4.12 5.55 17.42
C VAL A 304 -5.63 5.33 17.39
N PRO A 305 -6.23 5.22 16.19
CA PRO A 305 -7.64 4.87 16.06
C PRO A 305 -7.96 3.51 16.71
N PRO A 306 -9.05 3.40 17.49
CA PRO A 306 -9.41 2.14 18.19
C PRO A 306 -9.50 0.91 17.27
N VAL A 307 -9.93 1.10 16.04
CA VAL A 307 -10.11 0.02 15.03
C VAL A 307 -8.80 -0.61 14.53
N LEU A 308 -7.66 0.03 14.81
CA LEU A 308 -6.34 -0.49 14.46
C LEU A 308 -5.71 -1.36 15.56
N TYR A 309 -6.23 -1.32 16.79
CA TYR A 309 -5.74 -2.21 17.84
C TYR A 309 -6.14 -3.65 17.52
N ARG A 310 -5.19 -4.57 17.62
CA ARG A 310 -5.47 -6.00 17.54
C ARG A 310 -6.32 -6.50 18.70
N ASP A 311 -5.97 -6.03 19.91
CA ASP A 311 -6.71 -6.29 21.13
C ASP A 311 -6.72 -5.01 21.96
N LEU A 312 -7.93 -4.48 22.21
CA LEU A 312 -8.08 -3.27 23.03
C LEU A 312 -7.64 -3.49 24.48
N GLN A 313 -7.63 -4.73 24.99
CA GLN A 313 -7.15 -5.05 26.33
C GLN A 313 -5.63 -5.00 26.45
N GLN A 314 -4.92 -5.19 25.33
CA GLN A 314 -3.45 -5.08 25.24
C GLN A 314 -2.97 -3.66 24.92
N ARG A 315 -3.86 -2.69 25.01
CA ARG A 315 -3.49 -1.29 24.83
C ARG A 315 -2.46 -0.89 25.89
N GLN A 316 -1.25 -0.62 25.42
CA GLN A 316 -0.18 -0.12 26.28
C GLN A 316 -0.47 1.32 26.72
N SER A 317 0.22 1.78 27.77
CA SER A 317 0.16 3.17 28.14
C SER A 317 0.63 4.03 26.96
N ARG A 318 -0.18 5.02 26.59
CA ARG A 318 0.16 5.94 25.49
C ARG A 318 1.51 6.60 25.78
N PRO A 319 2.48 6.58 24.82
CA PRO A 319 3.68 7.38 24.97
C PRO A 319 3.33 8.88 24.93
N ASP A 320 4.17 9.72 25.52
CA ASP A 320 3.99 11.17 25.46
C ASP A 320 3.91 11.66 24.00
N ARG A 321 4.63 10.97 23.12
CA ARG A 321 4.65 11.25 21.68
C ARG A 321 4.97 9.99 20.90
N TRP A 322 4.20 9.68 19.86
CA TRP A 322 4.52 8.68 18.84
C TRP A 322 5.65 9.21 17.96
N LYS A 323 6.84 8.62 18.04
CA LYS A 323 8.04 9.07 17.31
C LYS A 323 8.38 8.16 16.13
N TYR A 324 8.44 6.85 16.38
CA TYR A 324 8.82 5.86 15.40
C TYR A 324 7.76 4.77 15.29
N LEU A 325 7.44 4.42 14.06
CA LEU A 325 6.53 3.34 13.75
C LEU A 325 7.20 2.43 12.73
N LEU A 326 7.22 1.12 13.02
CA LEU A 326 7.72 0.09 12.12
C LEU A 326 6.54 -0.65 11.50
N LEU A 327 6.40 -0.58 10.18
CA LEU A 327 5.48 -1.43 9.44
C LEU A 327 6.24 -2.69 9.02
N TYR A 328 5.73 -3.83 9.39
CA TYR A 328 6.20 -5.13 8.92
C TYR A 328 5.11 -5.82 8.13
N HIS A 329 5.41 -6.11 6.87
CA HIS A 329 4.56 -6.90 6.00
C HIS A 329 5.29 -8.17 5.59
N GLN A 330 4.57 -9.29 5.52
CA GLN A 330 5.08 -10.54 4.97
C GLN A 330 3.97 -11.30 4.25
N TYR A 331 4.36 -12.17 3.33
CA TYR A 331 3.44 -13.03 2.59
C TYR A 331 3.99 -14.45 2.44
N GLY A 332 3.23 -15.41 2.99
CA GLY A 332 3.56 -16.82 2.90
C GLY A 332 4.89 -17.23 3.52
N GLY A 333 5.47 -16.43 4.43
CA GLY A 333 6.78 -16.65 5.02
C GLY A 333 7.95 -16.57 4.03
N LYS A 334 7.75 -15.93 2.87
CA LYS A 334 8.75 -15.83 1.79
C LYS A 334 9.17 -14.41 1.51
N ASP A 335 8.22 -13.51 1.43
CA ASP A 335 8.45 -12.11 1.11
C ASP A 335 8.28 -11.30 2.40
N HIS A 336 9.36 -10.67 2.88
CA HIS A 336 9.38 -9.92 4.12
C HIS A 336 9.82 -8.50 3.85
N THR A 337 9.11 -7.53 4.39
CA THR A 337 9.39 -6.12 4.17
C THR A 337 9.27 -5.31 5.46
N LEU A 338 10.18 -4.37 5.65
CA LEU A 338 10.19 -3.41 6.74
C LEU A 338 10.13 -2.00 6.17
N LEU A 339 9.25 -1.17 6.71
CA LEU A 339 9.19 0.25 6.42
C LEU A 339 9.26 1.01 7.75
N LEU A 340 10.24 1.88 7.88
CA LEU A 340 10.44 2.71 9.07
C LEU A 340 9.92 4.12 8.82
N LEU A 341 9.00 4.57 9.68
CA LEU A 341 8.47 5.92 9.67
C LEU A 341 8.87 6.67 10.92
N ARG A 342 9.06 7.96 10.77
CA ARG A 342 9.32 8.90 11.88
C ARG A 342 8.35 10.08 11.82
N VAL A 343 7.97 10.58 12.99
CA VAL A 343 7.21 11.84 13.10
C VAL A 343 7.98 13.01 12.49
N CYS A 344 7.26 13.92 11.83
CA CYS A 344 7.83 15.14 11.25
C CYS A 344 8.22 16.19 12.29
#